data_f01a12ed3cf4afbc55a8bdc8f29ecae4
#
_entry.id   f01a12ed3cf4afbc55a8bdc8f29ecae4
#
_cell.length_a   1.000
_cell.length_b   1.000
_cell.length_c   1.000
_cell.angle_alpha   90.00
_cell.angle_beta   90.00
_cell.angle_gamma   90.00
#
_symmetry.space_group_name_H-M   'P 1'
#
loop_
_entity.id
_entity.type
_entity.pdbx_description
1 polymer ?
#
loop_
_entity_poly.entity_id
_entity_poly.type
_entity_poly.pdbx_seq_one_letter_code
_entity_poly.pdbx_strand_id
1 'polypeptide(L)'
;MNPATGNGNSESTAQRPTRNWRIVDFVLRRGFEERDILPVRQVFALLLVFGPIYGAAMGSYNLIVGNRSLTEQVPQMLFSAIKVPMLLTITLLVAIPSFFVVNTLMGLRDDFRSSIRAIVSAQAGLTIILASLLPLTIFSYISFAYLSVSYQMAVLFNAAMFGLASVSAQMLLSRYYRSLIAKNSNHRLMVRLWIFVYAFVGIQTAYVLRPFIGSPNEPTTFFRRESFQNAYIQIWEMFNQVLYSI
;
A
#
# COMPACT_ATOMS: atom_id res chain seq x y z
N MET A 1 -46.60 -40.54 -34.06
CA MET A 1 -46.87 -39.62 -32.97
C MET A 1 -45.69 -39.62 -32.04
N ASN A 2 -44.89 -38.58 -32.08
CA ASN A 2 -43.69 -38.45 -31.25
C ASN A 2 -43.72 -37.07 -30.63
N PRO A 3 -43.82 -36.91 -29.27
CA PRO A 3 -43.77 -35.62 -28.65
C PRO A 3 -42.32 -35.19 -28.43
N ALA A 4 -41.99 -34.02 -28.94
CA ALA A 4 -40.75 -33.30 -28.72
C ALA A 4 -40.60 -32.87 -27.26
N THR A 5 -39.57 -33.35 -26.59
CA THR A 5 -39.11 -32.79 -25.31
C THR A 5 -38.22 -31.62 -25.58
N GLY A 6 -38.76 -30.40 -25.32
CA GLY A 6 -37.99 -29.18 -25.30
C GLY A 6 -37.07 -29.14 -24.06
N ASN A 7 -35.78 -29.23 -24.32
CA ASN A 7 -34.74 -29.04 -23.28
C ASN A 7 -34.41 -27.55 -23.24
N GLY A 8 -35.04 -26.83 -22.31
CA GLY A 8 -34.72 -25.47 -21.96
C GLY A 8 -33.40 -25.37 -21.23
N ASN A 9 -32.29 -25.22 -21.94
CA ASN A 9 -31.03 -24.81 -21.35
C ASN A 9 -31.16 -23.35 -20.88
N SER A 10 -31.47 -23.17 -19.62
CA SER A 10 -31.21 -21.94 -18.88
C SER A 10 -29.70 -21.83 -18.67
N GLU A 11 -28.97 -21.39 -19.71
CA GLU A 11 -27.62 -20.90 -19.51
C GLU A 11 -27.66 -19.69 -18.58
N SER A 12 -27.29 -19.93 -17.31
CA SER A 12 -26.98 -18.87 -16.38
C SER A 12 -25.90 -17.99 -17.00
N THR A 13 -26.28 -16.78 -17.36
CA THR A 13 -25.38 -15.70 -17.83
C THR A 13 -24.45 -15.30 -16.69
N ALA A 14 -23.51 -16.18 -16.36
CA ALA A 14 -22.38 -15.83 -15.51
C ALA A 14 -21.62 -14.71 -16.24
N GLN A 15 -21.84 -13.44 -15.84
CA GLN A 15 -21.12 -12.31 -16.36
C GLN A 15 -19.61 -12.60 -16.28
N ARG A 16 -18.98 -12.75 -17.45
CA ARG A 16 -17.51 -12.91 -17.52
C ARG A 16 -16.88 -11.70 -16.87
N PRO A 17 -16.08 -11.88 -15.81
CA PRO A 17 -15.47 -10.74 -15.11
C PRO A 17 -14.67 -9.91 -16.11
N THR A 18 -14.85 -8.60 -16.05
CA THR A 18 -14.15 -7.66 -16.92
C THR A 18 -12.63 -7.85 -16.78
N ARG A 19 -11.87 -7.58 -17.84
CA ARG A 19 -10.41 -7.81 -17.91
C ARG A 19 -9.66 -7.26 -16.70
N ASN A 20 -10.15 -6.19 -16.07
CA ASN A 20 -9.51 -5.56 -14.90
C ASN A 20 -9.64 -6.39 -13.62
N TRP A 21 -10.79 -7.03 -13.36
CA TRP A 21 -10.97 -7.92 -12.22
C TRP A 21 -10.10 -9.18 -12.31
N ARG A 22 -9.85 -9.67 -13.51
CA ARG A 22 -8.95 -10.81 -13.73
C ARG A 22 -7.51 -10.48 -13.33
N ILE A 23 -7.06 -9.24 -13.49
CA ILE A 23 -5.72 -8.79 -13.08
C ILE A 23 -5.62 -8.76 -11.54
N VAL A 24 -6.64 -8.24 -10.85
CA VAL A 24 -6.69 -8.21 -9.38
C VAL A 24 -6.70 -9.62 -8.80
N ASP A 25 -7.55 -10.50 -9.32
CA ASP A 25 -7.64 -11.91 -8.90
C ASP A 25 -6.32 -12.66 -9.14
N PHE A 26 -5.68 -12.38 -10.27
CA PHE A 26 -4.38 -12.93 -10.62
C PHE A 26 -3.28 -12.53 -9.62
N VAL A 27 -3.19 -11.25 -9.27
CA VAL A 27 -2.19 -10.72 -8.31
C VAL A 27 -2.38 -11.34 -6.93
N LEU A 28 -3.63 -11.55 -6.50
CA LEU A 28 -3.92 -12.01 -5.14
C LEU A 28 -3.90 -13.53 -4.97
N ARG A 29 -4.32 -14.29 -5.97
CA ARG A 29 -4.52 -15.75 -5.83
C ARG A 29 -3.40 -16.61 -6.41
N ARG A 30 -2.82 -16.25 -7.54
CA ARG A 30 -1.81 -17.07 -8.20
C ARG A 30 -0.41 -16.74 -7.71
N GLY A 31 0.27 -17.77 -7.16
CA GLY A 31 1.72 -17.72 -7.01
C GLY A 31 2.36 -17.68 -8.40
N PHE A 32 3.35 -16.83 -8.59
CA PHE A 32 4.04 -16.66 -9.86
C PHE A 32 4.73 -17.95 -10.30
N GLU A 33 4.28 -18.54 -11.39
CA GLU A 33 5.19 -19.18 -12.34
C GLU A 33 5.88 -18.08 -13.15
N GLU A 34 7.13 -18.26 -13.51
CA GLU A 34 8.01 -17.27 -14.17
C GLU A 34 7.43 -16.68 -15.48
N ARG A 35 6.38 -17.28 -16.02
CA ARG A 35 5.65 -16.87 -17.23
C ARG A 35 4.55 -15.82 -16.99
N ASP A 36 4.14 -15.63 -15.76
CA ASP A 36 2.90 -14.87 -15.43
C ASP A 36 3.15 -13.48 -14.82
N ILE A 37 4.34 -12.91 -15.06
CA ILE A 37 4.72 -11.61 -14.48
C ILE A 37 3.91 -10.49 -15.11
N LEU A 38 3.23 -9.71 -14.25
CA LEU A 38 2.56 -8.50 -14.68
C LEU A 38 3.57 -7.56 -15.36
N PRO A 39 3.25 -7.03 -16.54
CA PRO A 39 4.09 -6.01 -17.13
C PRO A 39 4.11 -4.78 -16.22
N VAL A 40 5.29 -4.21 -16.02
CA VAL A 40 5.52 -3.03 -15.16
C VAL A 40 4.50 -1.92 -15.40
N ARG A 41 4.08 -1.72 -16.65
CA ARG A 41 3.04 -0.77 -17.03
C ARG A 41 1.70 -1.03 -16.31
N GLN A 42 1.30 -2.28 -16.15
CA GLN A 42 0.03 -2.63 -15.45
C GLN A 42 0.16 -2.38 -13.95
N VAL A 43 1.33 -2.64 -13.36
CA VAL A 43 1.60 -2.34 -11.95
C VAL A 43 1.50 -0.85 -11.69
N PHE A 44 2.13 -0.03 -12.53
CA PHE A 44 2.01 1.43 -12.44
C PHE A 44 0.56 1.92 -12.66
N ALA A 45 -0.17 1.32 -13.57
CA ALA A 45 -1.59 1.66 -13.78
C ALA A 45 -2.44 1.37 -12.53
N LEU A 46 -2.22 0.23 -11.87
CA LEU A 46 -2.90 -0.10 -10.60
C LEU A 46 -2.54 0.90 -9.50
N LEU A 47 -1.25 1.25 -9.38
CA LEU A 47 -0.76 2.21 -8.41
C LEU A 47 -1.35 3.61 -8.64
N LEU A 48 -1.45 4.05 -9.90
CA LEU A 48 -1.99 5.36 -10.28
C LEU A 48 -3.52 5.44 -10.16
N VAL A 49 -4.23 4.32 -10.14
CA VAL A 49 -5.68 4.29 -9.94
C VAL A 49 -6.03 4.11 -8.46
N PHE A 50 -5.54 3.05 -7.83
CA PHE A 50 -5.92 2.70 -6.47
C PHE A 50 -5.22 3.55 -5.40
N GLY A 51 -3.98 3.99 -5.65
CA GLY A 51 -3.23 4.86 -4.75
C GLY A 51 -3.94 6.18 -4.47
N PRO A 52 -4.30 6.97 -5.52
CA PRO A 52 -5.05 8.21 -5.34
C PRO A 52 -6.42 8.02 -4.70
N ILE A 53 -7.14 6.94 -5.04
CA ILE A 53 -8.46 6.65 -4.44
C ILE A 53 -8.32 6.47 -2.92
N TYR A 54 -7.36 5.65 -2.47
CA TYR A 54 -7.11 5.47 -1.05
C TYR A 54 -6.60 6.76 -0.39
N GLY A 55 -5.70 7.49 -1.05
CA GLY A 55 -5.17 8.76 -0.56
C GLY A 55 -6.26 9.82 -0.38
N ALA A 56 -7.18 9.95 -1.34
CA ALA A 56 -8.32 10.87 -1.24
C ALA A 56 -9.23 10.50 -0.06
N ALA A 57 -9.53 9.21 0.12
CA ALA A 57 -10.30 8.74 1.27
C ALA A 57 -9.58 9.02 2.61
N MET A 58 -8.26 8.82 2.65
CA MET A 58 -7.45 9.17 3.83
C MET A 58 -7.47 10.67 4.12
N GLY A 59 -7.43 11.51 3.08
CA GLY A 59 -7.51 12.98 3.20
C GLY A 59 -8.90 13.52 3.55
N SER A 60 -9.97 12.72 3.52
CA SER A 60 -11.33 13.20 3.79
C SER A 60 -11.70 13.26 5.28
N TYR A 61 -10.80 12.93 6.20
CA TYR A 61 -11.06 12.84 7.65
C TYR A 61 -11.78 14.06 8.22
N ASN A 62 -11.23 15.27 8.04
CA ASN A 62 -11.81 16.49 8.62
C ASN A 62 -13.15 16.88 8.00
N LEU A 63 -13.44 16.43 6.77
CA LEU A 63 -14.76 16.58 6.15
C LEU A 63 -15.79 15.67 6.84
N ILE A 64 -15.44 14.42 7.10
CA ILE A 64 -16.34 13.44 7.72
C ILE A 64 -16.60 13.79 9.20
N VAL A 65 -15.56 14.25 9.90
CA VAL A 65 -15.69 14.63 11.33
C VAL A 65 -16.35 16.02 11.49
N GLY A 66 -16.56 16.77 10.37
CA GLY A 66 -17.25 18.06 10.40
C GLY A 66 -16.37 19.24 10.83
N ASN A 67 -15.05 19.08 10.88
CA ASN A 67 -14.12 20.13 11.28
C ASN A 67 -13.87 21.18 10.19
N ARG A 68 -14.17 20.83 8.92
CA ARG A 68 -13.92 21.71 7.75
C ARG A 68 -15.01 21.57 6.70
N SER A 69 -15.24 22.65 5.96
CA SER A 69 -16.11 22.67 4.79
C SER A 69 -15.49 21.89 3.63
N LEU A 70 -16.32 21.50 2.66
CA LEU A 70 -15.86 20.76 1.46
C LEU A 70 -14.79 21.55 0.70
N THR A 71 -14.98 22.86 0.53
CA THR A 71 -14.04 23.76 -0.18
C THR A 71 -12.66 23.83 0.47
N GLU A 72 -12.58 23.78 1.79
CA GLU A 72 -11.31 23.79 2.53
C GLU A 72 -10.63 22.42 2.55
N GLN A 73 -11.40 21.35 2.42
CA GLN A 73 -10.89 19.98 2.53
C GLN A 73 -10.47 19.39 1.19
N VAL A 74 -11.03 19.84 0.06
CA VAL A 74 -10.65 19.35 -1.29
C VAL A 74 -9.13 19.43 -1.54
N PRO A 75 -8.41 20.51 -1.21
CA PRO A 75 -6.96 20.55 -1.37
C PRO A 75 -6.24 19.44 -0.60
N GLN A 76 -6.67 19.14 0.65
CA GLN A 76 -6.08 18.07 1.44
C GLN A 76 -6.32 16.69 0.82
N MET A 77 -7.53 16.43 0.32
CA MET A 77 -7.85 15.18 -0.37
C MET A 77 -6.99 15.00 -1.63
N LEU A 78 -6.80 16.07 -2.42
CA LEU A 78 -5.94 16.06 -3.61
C LEU A 78 -4.47 15.82 -3.24
N PHE A 79 -3.97 16.50 -2.20
CA PHE A 79 -2.61 16.30 -1.74
C PHE A 79 -2.38 14.85 -1.29
N SER A 80 -3.31 14.30 -0.53
CA SER A 80 -3.22 12.91 -0.06
C SER A 80 -3.34 11.90 -1.21
N ALA A 81 -4.18 12.19 -2.20
CA ALA A 81 -4.30 11.38 -3.41
C ALA A 81 -2.99 11.32 -4.21
N ILE A 82 -2.21 12.41 -4.23
CA ILE A 82 -0.90 12.44 -4.88
C ILE A 82 0.16 11.78 -4.00
N LYS A 83 0.14 12.03 -2.69
CA LYS A 83 1.17 11.57 -1.75
C LYS A 83 1.21 10.06 -1.57
N VAL A 84 0.06 9.37 -1.60
CA VAL A 84 0.05 7.90 -1.43
C VAL A 84 0.79 7.20 -2.56
N PRO A 85 0.50 7.41 -3.85
CA PRO A 85 1.32 6.81 -4.91
C PRO A 85 2.78 7.31 -4.90
N MET A 86 3.04 8.58 -4.52
CA MET A 86 4.41 9.09 -4.33
C MET A 86 5.14 8.32 -3.24
N LEU A 87 4.52 8.11 -2.07
CA LEU A 87 5.09 7.32 -0.98
C LEU A 87 5.54 5.95 -1.47
N LEU A 88 4.64 5.23 -2.13
CA LEU A 88 4.91 3.87 -2.60
C LEU A 88 6.02 3.84 -3.67
N THR A 89 6.00 4.80 -4.59
CA THR A 89 6.99 4.88 -5.68
C THR A 89 8.37 5.28 -5.16
N ILE A 90 8.45 6.34 -4.33
CA ILE A 90 9.73 6.84 -3.79
C ILE A 90 10.36 5.77 -2.90
N THR A 91 9.58 5.14 -2.01
CA THR A 91 10.07 4.05 -1.16
C THR A 91 10.68 2.92 -2.00
N LEU A 92 10.00 2.52 -3.07
CA LEU A 92 10.50 1.50 -3.98
C LEU A 92 11.81 1.93 -4.66
N LEU A 93 11.84 3.12 -5.25
CA LEU A 93 12.99 3.63 -5.98
C LEU A 93 14.23 3.81 -5.11
N VAL A 94 14.06 4.30 -3.87
CA VAL A 94 15.16 4.49 -2.91
C VAL A 94 15.67 3.14 -2.36
N ALA A 95 14.78 2.16 -2.19
CA ALA A 95 15.17 0.84 -1.69
C ALA A 95 15.89 -0.03 -2.74
N ILE A 96 15.62 0.13 -4.05
CA ILE A 96 16.18 -0.70 -5.12
C ILE A 96 17.72 -0.66 -5.17
N PRO A 97 18.42 0.49 -5.10
CA PRO A 97 19.89 0.52 -5.13
C PRO A 97 20.53 -0.30 -4.00
N SER A 98 20.02 -0.14 -2.78
CA SER A 98 20.51 -0.92 -1.63
C SER A 98 20.30 -2.42 -1.84
N PHE A 99 19.13 -2.79 -2.37
CA PHE A 99 18.82 -4.18 -2.72
C PHE A 99 19.75 -4.74 -3.81
N PHE A 100 20.08 -3.94 -4.84
CA PHE A 100 21.01 -4.33 -5.89
C PHE A 100 22.41 -4.65 -5.33
N VAL A 101 22.93 -3.76 -4.47
CA VAL A 101 24.26 -3.95 -3.85
C VAL A 101 24.28 -5.24 -3.05
N VAL A 102 23.33 -5.45 -2.17
CA VAL A 102 23.28 -6.66 -1.31
C VAL A 102 23.10 -7.93 -2.17
N ASN A 103 22.23 -7.88 -3.19
CA ASN A 103 22.01 -9.00 -4.10
C ASN A 103 23.30 -9.40 -4.84
N THR A 104 24.09 -8.41 -5.25
CA THR A 104 25.39 -8.62 -5.92
C THR A 104 26.42 -9.22 -4.95
N LEU A 105 26.52 -8.69 -3.74
CA LEU A 105 27.43 -9.21 -2.69
C LEU A 105 27.11 -10.66 -2.30
N MET A 106 25.85 -11.06 -2.37
CA MET A 106 25.42 -12.44 -2.09
C MET A 106 25.56 -13.39 -3.28
N GLY A 107 26.11 -12.94 -4.41
CA GLY A 107 26.29 -13.76 -5.61
C GLY A 107 24.99 -14.11 -6.34
N LEU A 108 23.91 -13.31 -6.15
CA LEU A 108 22.58 -13.55 -6.73
C LEU A 108 22.29 -12.62 -7.92
N ARG A 109 23.33 -12.05 -8.54
CA ARG A 109 23.20 -11.05 -9.61
C ARG A 109 22.40 -11.54 -10.81
N ASP A 110 22.52 -12.82 -11.16
CA ASP A 110 21.84 -13.40 -12.32
C ASP A 110 20.32 -13.48 -12.13
N ASP A 111 19.87 -13.64 -10.88
CA ASP A 111 18.46 -13.70 -10.52
C ASP A 111 17.87 -12.31 -10.18
N PHE A 112 18.66 -11.22 -10.26
CA PHE A 112 18.24 -9.86 -9.88
C PHE A 112 17.01 -9.39 -10.66
N ARG A 113 16.94 -9.65 -11.96
CA ARG A 113 15.79 -9.28 -12.79
C ARG A 113 14.49 -9.95 -12.32
N SER A 114 14.56 -11.22 -11.97
CA SER A 114 13.40 -11.97 -11.44
C SER A 114 13.00 -11.47 -10.05
N SER A 115 13.99 -11.14 -9.22
CA SER A 115 13.79 -10.53 -7.90
C SER A 115 13.08 -9.19 -7.97
N ILE A 116 13.53 -8.27 -8.85
CA ILE A 116 12.88 -6.96 -9.06
C ILE A 116 11.44 -7.12 -9.55
N ARG A 117 11.20 -8.06 -10.46
CA ARG A 117 9.83 -8.32 -10.96
C ARG A 117 8.91 -8.78 -9.84
N ALA A 118 9.37 -9.67 -8.96
CA ALA A 118 8.60 -10.11 -7.80
C ALA A 118 8.28 -8.95 -6.85
N ILE A 119 9.25 -8.07 -6.59
CA ILE A 119 9.10 -6.87 -5.76
C ILE A 119 8.07 -5.91 -6.36
N VAL A 120 8.19 -5.59 -7.65
CA VAL A 120 7.26 -4.69 -8.35
C VAL A 120 5.84 -5.28 -8.35
N SER A 121 5.70 -6.59 -8.49
CA SER A 121 4.38 -7.25 -8.41
C SER A 121 3.79 -7.22 -7.01
N ALA A 122 4.61 -7.38 -5.97
CA ALA A 122 4.18 -7.21 -4.58
C ALA A 122 3.70 -5.78 -4.30
N GLN A 123 4.31 -4.78 -4.96
CA GLN A 123 3.87 -3.38 -4.89
C GLN A 123 2.46 -3.18 -5.44
N ALA A 124 2.11 -3.84 -6.56
CA ALA A 124 0.74 -3.87 -7.05
C ALA A 124 -0.22 -4.49 -6.04
N GLY A 125 0.18 -5.61 -5.43
CA GLY A 125 -0.58 -6.25 -4.35
C GLY A 125 -0.82 -5.32 -3.17
N LEU A 126 0.20 -4.59 -2.71
CA LEU A 126 0.09 -3.58 -1.65
C LEU A 126 -0.98 -2.53 -1.98
N THR A 127 -0.94 -2.00 -3.20
CA THR A 127 -1.89 -0.96 -3.64
C THR A 127 -3.33 -1.48 -3.67
N ILE A 128 -3.54 -2.71 -4.14
CA ILE A 128 -4.86 -3.36 -4.15
C ILE A 128 -5.36 -3.58 -2.71
N ILE A 129 -4.49 -4.06 -1.82
CA ILE A 129 -4.82 -4.28 -0.41
C ILE A 129 -5.20 -2.97 0.27
N LEU A 130 -4.43 -1.89 0.06
CA LEU A 130 -4.79 -0.56 0.57
C LEU A 130 -6.17 -0.13 0.08
N ALA A 131 -6.46 -0.28 -1.21
CA ALA A 131 -7.77 0.07 -1.76
C ALA A 131 -8.90 -0.80 -1.16
N SER A 132 -8.64 -2.06 -0.85
CA SER A 132 -9.62 -2.94 -0.19
C SER A 132 -9.89 -2.54 1.28
N LEU A 133 -8.94 -1.86 1.94
CA LEU A 133 -9.11 -1.32 3.29
C LEU A 133 -9.82 0.04 3.33
N LEU A 134 -10.11 0.65 2.17
CA LEU A 134 -10.80 1.94 2.07
C LEU A 134 -12.16 1.95 2.81
N PRO A 135 -13.06 0.96 2.64
CA PRO A 135 -14.33 0.95 3.36
C PRO A 135 -14.14 0.97 4.88
N LEU A 136 -13.13 0.23 5.38
CA LEU A 136 -12.79 0.20 6.81
C LEU A 136 -12.26 1.57 7.28
N THR A 137 -11.45 2.25 6.47
CA THR A 137 -10.94 3.60 6.77
C THR A 137 -12.09 4.62 6.87
N ILE A 138 -13.02 4.63 5.92
CA ILE A 138 -14.18 5.52 5.95
C ILE A 138 -15.08 5.21 7.13
N PHE A 139 -15.37 3.93 7.36
CA PHE A 139 -16.18 3.50 8.51
C PHE A 139 -15.57 3.94 9.86
N SER A 140 -14.24 3.82 10.00
CA SER A 140 -13.56 4.28 11.22
C SER A 140 -13.68 5.79 11.41
N TYR A 141 -13.61 6.60 10.36
CA TYR A 141 -13.77 8.06 10.44
C TYR A 141 -15.18 8.46 10.89
N ILE A 142 -16.21 7.79 10.36
CA ILE A 142 -17.59 8.00 10.80
C ILE A 142 -17.74 7.63 12.29
N SER A 143 -17.16 6.51 12.70
CA SER A 143 -17.17 6.07 14.09
C SER A 143 -16.43 7.05 15.01
N PHE A 144 -15.29 7.57 14.58
CA PHE A 144 -14.50 8.57 15.33
C PHE A 144 -15.24 9.89 15.46
N ALA A 145 -15.98 10.33 14.43
CA ALA A 145 -16.84 11.49 14.49
C ALA A 145 -17.92 11.34 15.57
N TYR A 146 -18.59 10.17 15.60
CA TYR A 146 -19.65 9.88 16.56
C TYR A 146 -19.13 9.75 18.00
N LEU A 147 -17.97 9.14 18.19
CA LEU A 147 -17.36 8.89 19.50
C LEU A 147 -16.46 10.05 19.98
N SER A 148 -16.35 11.14 19.22
CA SER A 148 -15.46 12.29 19.53
C SER A 148 -14.02 11.87 19.78
N VAL A 149 -13.52 10.90 19.00
CA VAL A 149 -12.16 10.35 19.14
C VAL A 149 -11.12 11.37 18.66
N SER A 150 -9.98 11.43 19.34
CA SER A 150 -8.93 12.38 19.03
C SER A 150 -8.32 12.20 17.64
N TYR A 151 -7.82 13.28 17.04
CA TYR A 151 -7.10 13.28 15.76
C TYR A 151 -5.91 12.29 15.76
N GLN A 152 -5.19 12.19 16.88
CA GLN A 152 -4.04 11.29 17.02
C GLN A 152 -4.43 9.82 16.80
N MET A 153 -5.61 9.42 17.28
CA MET A 153 -6.13 8.06 17.05
C MET A 153 -6.44 7.80 15.58
N ALA A 154 -6.94 8.79 14.85
CA ALA A 154 -7.14 8.68 13.41
C ALA A 154 -5.82 8.51 12.66
N VAL A 155 -4.77 9.24 13.05
CA VAL A 155 -3.41 9.09 12.50
C VAL A 155 -2.87 7.69 12.78
N LEU A 156 -2.97 7.21 14.03
CA LEU A 156 -2.51 5.89 14.44
C LEU A 156 -3.26 4.77 13.70
N PHE A 157 -4.59 4.91 13.56
CA PHE A 157 -5.40 3.95 12.80
C PHE A 157 -4.95 3.84 11.33
N ASN A 158 -4.71 4.97 10.67
CA ASN A 158 -4.21 4.96 9.29
C ASN A 158 -2.80 4.36 9.19
N ALA A 159 -1.92 4.65 10.14
CA ALA A 159 -0.61 4.02 10.21
C ALA A 159 -0.73 2.49 10.36
N ALA A 160 -1.68 2.01 11.18
CA ALA A 160 -1.97 0.59 11.33
C ALA A 160 -2.50 -0.03 10.02
N MET A 161 -3.39 0.66 9.28
CA MET A 161 -3.88 0.20 7.96
C MET A 161 -2.75 0.07 6.94
N PHE A 162 -1.85 1.05 6.88
CA PHE A 162 -0.64 0.96 6.05
C PHE A 162 0.29 -0.17 6.49
N GLY A 163 0.46 -0.37 7.78
CA GLY A 163 1.24 -1.48 8.36
C GLY A 163 0.67 -2.84 7.95
N LEU A 164 -0.65 -3.04 8.11
CA LEU A 164 -1.34 -4.26 7.70
C LEU A 164 -1.21 -4.53 6.20
N ALA A 165 -1.40 -3.51 5.36
CA ALA A 165 -1.22 -3.62 3.92
C ALA A 165 0.22 -3.98 3.55
N SER A 166 1.21 -3.33 4.20
CA SER A 166 2.64 -3.63 4.01
C SER A 166 2.97 -5.08 4.38
N VAL A 167 2.57 -5.53 5.56
CA VAL A 167 2.81 -6.92 6.00
C VAL A 167 2.19 -7.92 5.03
N SER A 168 0.94 -7.68 4.61
CA SER A 168 0.25 -8.54 3.65
C SER A 168 0.97 -8.58 2.29
N ALA A 169 1.48 -7.44 1.81
CA ALA A 169 2.26 -7.37 0.58
C ALA A 169 3.61 -8.10 0.71
N GLN A 170 4.26 -8.07 1.87
CA GLN A 170 5.49 -8.82 2.11
C GLN A 170 5.25 -10.33 2.21
N MET A 171 4.09 -10.76 2.72
CA MET A 171 3.67 -12.16 2.65
C MET A 171 3.47 -12.60 1.18
N LEU A 172 2.87 -11.73 0.35
CA LEU A 172 2.72 -11.97 -1.07
C LEU A 172 4.08 -12.05 -1.77
N LEU A 173 5.01 -11.14 -1.47
CA LEU A 173 6.38 -11.17 -1.97
C LEU A 173 7.07 -12.49 -1.61
N SER A 174 6.92 -12.96 -0.38
CA SER A 174 7.49 -14.23 0.07
C SER A 174 6.96 -15.42 -0.73
N ARG A 175 5.72 -15.37 -1.21
CA ARG A 175 5.17 -16.40 -2.12
C ARG A 175 5.84 -16.33 -3.50
N TYR A 176 6.05 -15.13 -4.04
CA TYR A 176 6.71 -14.93 -5.32
C TYR A 176 8.17 -15.40 -5.30
N TYR A 177 8.82 -15.30 -4.15
CA TYR A 177 10.21 -15.74 -3.97
C TYR A 177 10.38 -17.26 -3.78
N ARG A 178 9.30 -18.04 -3.66
CA ARG A 178 9.41 -19.49 -3.41
C ARG A 178 10.26 -20.23 -4.45
N SER A 179 10.09 -19.91 -5.72
CA SER A 179 10.86 -20.52 -6.82
C SER A 179 12.34 -20.15 -6.74
N LEU A 180 12.66 -18.89 -6.42
CA LEU A 180 14.03 -18.41 -6.26
C LEU A 180 14.69 -19.01 -5.00
N ILE A 181 13.96 -19.12 -3.90
CA ILE A 181 14.44 -19.77 -2.67
C ILE A 181 14.72 -21.28 -2.88
N ALA A 182 13.91 -21.95 -3.69
CA ALA A 182 14.13 -23.35 -4.05
C ALA A 182 15.42 -23.53 -4.88
N LYS A 183 15.77 -22.55 -5.72
CA LYS A 183 17.00 -22.53 -6.52
C LYS A 183 18.24 -22.23 -5.69
N ASN A 184 18.15 -21.25 -4.78
CA ASN A 184 19.26 -20.86 -3.89
C ASN A 184 18.69 -20.33 -2.54
N SER A 185 19.11 -20.95 -1.44
CA SER A 185 18.65 -20.63 -0.08
C SER A 185 19.00 -19.18 0.35
N ASN A 186 20.03 -18.56 -0.24
CA ASN A 186 20.42 -17.17 0.03
C ASN A 186 19.30 -16.17 -0.29
N HIS A 187 18.40 -16.51 -1.22
CA HIS A 187 17.22 -15.68 -1.50
C HIS A 187 16.31 -15.48 -0.28
N ARG A 188 16.31 -16.40 0.70
CA ARG A 188 15.55 -16.21 1.95
C ARG A 188 16.08 -15.05 2.78
N LEU A 189 17.41 -14.93 2.86
CA LEU A 189 18.04 -13.79 3.53
C LEU A 189 17.78 -12.49 2.77
N MET A 190 17.85 -12.53 1.43
CA MET A 190 17.54 -11.38 0.58
C MET A 190 16.13 -10.84 0.81
N VAL A 191 15.10 -11.69 0.90
CA VAL A 191 13.72 -11.24 1.20
C VAL A 191 13.64 -10.56 2.56
N ARG A 192 14.30 -11.11 3.59
CA ARG A 192 14.31 -10.50 4.93
C ARG A 192 14.99 -9.13 4.94
N LEU A 193 16.14 -9.02 4.29
CA LEU A 193 16.87 -7.75 4.15
C LEU A 193 16.05 -6.73 3.34
N TRP A 194 15.39 -7.17 2.26
CA TRP A 194 14.48 -6.32 1.52
C TRP A 194 13.36 -5.77 2.40
N ILE A 195 12.68 -6.63 3.16
CA ILE A 195 11.58 -6.22 4.06
C ILE A 195 12.07 -5.16 5.03
N PHE A 196 13.25 -5.36 5.63
CA PHE A 196 13.86 -4.41 6.56
C PHE A 196 14.16 -3.06 5.90
N VAL A 197 14.87 -3.07 4.76
CA VAL A 197 15.23 -1.85 4.02
C VAL A 197 13.99 -1.12 3.54
N TYR A 198 13.01 -1.84 2.99
CA TYR A 198 11.77 -1.26 2.50
C TYR A 198 10.94 -0.62 3.63
N ALA A 199 10.84 -1.26 4.78
CA ALA A 199 10.15 -0.71 5.95
C ALA A 199 10.87 0.53 6.47
N PHE A 200 12.20 0.47 6.59
CA PHE A 200 13.02 1.59 7.05
C PHE A 200 12.86 2.80 6.13
N VAL A 201 13.05 2.64 4.83
CA VAL A 201 12.87 3.72 3.84
C VAL A 201 11.43 4.21 3.82
N GLY A 202 10.44 3.29 3.93
CA GLY A 202 9.02 3.62 3.90
C GLY A 202 8.59 4.51 5.07
N ILE A 203 9.05 4.22 6.28
CA ILE A 203 8.77 5.04 7.48
C ILE A 203 9.33 6.44 7.30
N GLN A 204 10.59 6.57 6.85
CA GLN A 204 11.21 7.88 6.61
C GLN A 204 10.50 8.65 5.50
N THR A 205 10.15 7.99 4.40
CA THR A 205 9.43 8.62 3.28
C THR A 205 8.03 9.08 3.71
N ALA A 206 7.32 8.26 4.50
CA ALA A 206 6.02 8.64 5.04
C ALA A 206 6.12 9.86 5.95
N TYR A 207 7.16 9.92 6.77
CA TYR A 207 7.41 11.08 7.64
C TYR A 207 7.65 12.35 6.84
N VAL A 208 8.47 12.30 5.80
CA VAL A 208 8.76 13.46 4.92
C VAL A 208 7.51 13.94 4.18
N LEU A 209 6.67 13.02 3.71
CA LEU A 209 5.46 13.33 2.95
C LEU A 209 4.26 13.76 3.80
N ARG A 210 4.34 13.74 5.15
CA ARG A 210 3.24 14.20 6.00
C ARG A 210 2.89 15.68 5.74
N PRO A 211 1.67 16.13 5.96
CA PRO A 211 0.51 15.42 6.48
C PRO A 211 -0.26 14.68 5.38
N PHE A 212 -0.77 13.48 5.70
CA PHE A 212 -1.69 12.75 4.83
C PHE A 212 -3.17 13.05 5.17
N ILE A 213 -3.51 13.13 6.45
CA ILE A 213 -4.87 13.31 6.92
C ILE A 213 -5.23 14.80 7.03
N GLY A 214 -4.23 15.67 7.24
CA GLY A 214 -4.44 17.08 7.59
C GLY A 214 -4.81 17.26 9.06
N SER A 215 -4.20 18.25 9.71
CA SER A 215 -4.54 18.61 11.09
C SER A 215 -5.78 19.49 11.11
N PRO A 216 -6.73 19.32 12.06
CA PRO A 216 -7.87 20.23 12.20
C PRO A 216 -7.48 21.70 12.44
N ASN A 217 -6.37 21.89 13.17
CA ASN A 217 -5.93 23.19 13.68
C ASN A 217 -4.85 23.86 12.82
N GLU A 218 -4.37 23.23 11.72
CA GLU A 218 -3.31 23.76 10.88
C GLU A 218 -3.79 23.98 9.44
N PRO A 219 -3.24 24.98 8.73
CA PRO A 219 -3.59 25.19 7.33
C PRO A 219 -3.20 23.98 6.48
N THR A 220 -3.95 23.76 5.41
CA THR A 220 -3.66 22.69 4.45
C THR A 220 -2.37 23.03 3.69
N THR A 221 -1.33 22.21 3.88
CA THR A 221 -0.04 22.36 3.23
C THR A 221 0.40 21.06 2.59
N PHE A 222 1.15 21.12 1.48
CA PHE A 222 1.67 19.90 0.86
C PHE A 222 2.78 19.27 1.72
N PHE A 223 3.73 20.05 2.22
CA PHE A 223 4.74 19.59 3.18
C PHE A 223 4.63 20.41 4.47
N ARG A 224 4.91 19.80 5.61
CA ARG A 224 5.14 20.54 6.86
C ARG A 224 6.52 21.20 6.84
N ARG A 225 6.67 22.33 7.53
CA ARG A 225 7.97 23.04 7.62
C ARG A 225 9.09 22.18 8.21
N GLU A 226 8.75 21.22 9.04
CA GLU A 226 9.67 20.29 9.72
C GLU A 226 9.79 18.94 9.02
N SER A 227 9.36 18.81 7.75
CA SER A 227 9.30 17.52 7.03
C SER A 227 10.66 16.86 6.81
N PHE A 228 11.75 17.60 6.89
CA PHE A 228 13.11 17.07 6.65
C PHE A 228 13.84 16.62 7.92
N GLN A 229 13.16 16.57 9.06
CA GLN A 229 13.71 15.96 10.27
C GLN A 229 13.69 14.45 10.18
N ASN A 230 14.46 13.80 11.07
CA ASN A 230 14.55 12.35 11.08
C ASN A 230 13.35 11.74 11.84
N ALA A 231 12.56 10.91 11.14
CA ALA A 231 11.41 10.21 11.69
C ALA A 231 11.75 9.40 12.95
N TYR A 232 12.92 8.77 12.96
CA TYR A 232 13.34 7.91 14.06
C TYR A 232 13.64 8.67 15.34
N ILE A 233 14.18 9.89 15.23
CA ILE A 233 14.40 10.78 16.38
C ILE A 233 13.06 11.15 17.01
N GLN A 234 12.07 11.55 16.20
CA GLN A 234 10.74 11.90 16.72
C GLN A 234 9.99 10.70 17.33
N ILE A 235 10.09 9.51 16.74
CA ILE A 235 9.51 8.30 17.32
C ILE A 235 10.16 8.01 18.67
N TRP A 236 11.48 8.16 18.77
CA TRP A 236 12.22 8.00 20.02
C TRP A 236 11.82 9.01 21.09
N GLU A 237 11.68 10.28 20.73
CA GLU A 237 11.23 11.33 21.63
C GLU A 237 9.80 11.07 22.14
N MET A 238 8.88 10.70 21.24
CA MET A 238 7.51 10.33 21.61
C MET A 238 7.49 9.12 22.57
N PHE A 239 8.31 8.11 22.30
CA PHE A 239 8.41 6.94 23.14
C PHE A 239 8.91 7.30 24.55
N ASN A 240 9.94 8.13 24.63
CA ASN A 240 10.46 8.62 25.90
C ASN A 240 9.42 9.45 26.67
N GLN A 241 8.69 10.35 26.00
CA GLN A 241 7.63 11.14 26.63
C GLN A 241 6.55 10.25 27.25
N VAL A 242 6.14 9.17 26.57
CA VAL A 242 5.18 8.21 27.11
C VAL A 242 5.74 7.45 28.31
N LEU A 243 7.03 7.03 28.26
CA LEU A 243 7.68 6.33 29.35
C LEU A 243 7.84 7.20 30.61
N TYR A 244 8.10 8.49 30.45
CA TYR A 244 8.27 9.42 31.57
C TYR A 244 6.95 10.05 32.07
N SER A 245 5.83 9.79 31.36
CA SER A 245 4.49 10.24 31.77
C SER A 245 3.71 9.19 32.59
N ILE A 246 4.29 8.00 32.75
CA ILE A 246 3.80 6.91 33.61
C ILE A 246 4.56 6.93 34.95
#